data_c4732a978bc1733729ad562b8b5041d3
#
_entry.id   c4732a978bc1733729ad562b8b5041d3
#
_cell.length_a   1.000
_cell.length_b   1.000
_cell.length_c   1.000
_cell.angle_alpha   90.00
_cell.angle_beta   90.00
_cell.angle_gamma   90.00
#
_symmetry.space_group_name_H-M   'P 1'
#
loop_
_entity.id
_entity.type
_entity.pdbx_description
1 polymer ?
#
loop_
_entity_poly.entity_id
_entity_poly.type
_entity_poly.pdbx_seq_one_letter_code
_entity_poly.pdbx_strand_id
1 'polypeptide(L)'
;MPIGTKNNVIPGGGTHHIAIQTRDWDESMKLYRDVLGMTVAVDFVSGGGQKIALLDTGDGSHMELFEPKESTPKPDEDAPNDPVSHIALVTTDTHAAIEHVRAAGYEVTIEPKSLDLGDWHVTIAFFKGPSGEVVEFFQTH
;
A
#
# COMPACT_ATOMS: atom_id res chain seq x y z
N MET A 1 5.03 21.76 7.27
CA MET A 1 3.71 21.08 7.33
C MET A 1 3.07 21.14 5.94
N PRO A 2 2.68 20.02 5.37
CA PRO A 2 1.94 20.05 4.14
C PRO A 2 0.61 20.78 4.34
N ILE A 3 0.27 21.66 3.42
CA ILE A 3 -1.01 22.36 3.43
C ILE A 3 -1.90 21.67 2.42
N GLY A 4 -2.87 20.94 2.90
CA GLY A 4 -3.84 20.25 2.06
C GLY A 4 -5.25 20.76 2.26
N THR A 5 -6.13 20.38 1.36
CA THR A 5 -7.56 20.59 1.53
C THR A 5 -8.19 19.35 2.15
N LYS A 6 -9.26 19.53 2.90
CA LYS A 6 -10.03 18.42 3.45
C LYS A 6 -10.78 17.69 2.33
N ASN A 7 -10.67 16.36 2.30
CA ASN A 7 -11.53 15.55 1.44
C ASN A 7 -12.90 15.38 2.11
N ASN A 8 -13.94 15.89 1.44
CA ASN A 8 -15.32 15.83 1.97
C ASN A 8 -16.12 14.65 1.39
N VAL A 9 -15.54 13.87 0.48
CA VAL A 9 -16.18 12.70 -0.15
C VAL A 9 -15.75 11.42 0.51
N ILE A 10 -14.43 11.24 0.66
CA ILE A 10 -13.87 10.07 1.35
C ILE A 10 -13.35 10.53 2.72
N PRO A 11 -14.05 10.18 3.80
CA PRO A 11 -13.62 10.56 5.15
C PRO A 11 -12.24 9.99 5.49
N GLY A 12 -11.41 10.82 6.12
CA GLY A 12 -10.01 10.50 6.42
C GLY A 12 -9.08 11.07 5.36
N GLY A 13 -9.17 10.59 4.13
CA GLY A 13 -8.38 11.08 2.98
C GLY A 13 -6.87 10.97 3.15
N GLY A 14 -6.16 11.28 2.08
CA GLY A 14 -4.70 11.22 2.04
C GLY A 14 -4.16 9.86 1.64
N THR A 15 -2.87 9.83 1.35
CA THR A 15 -2.15 8.60 1.00
C THR A 15 -1.76 7.85 2.28
N HIS A 16 -2.10 6.58 2.38
CA HIS A 16 -1.60 5.73 3.45
C HIS A 16 -0.24 5.15 3.10
N HIS A 17 -0.13 4.51 1.95
CA HIS A 17 1.14 3.95 1.50
C HIS A 17 1.21 3.82 -0.02
N ILE A 18 2.43 3.69 -0.51
CA ILE A 18 2.76 3.24 -1.86
C ILE A 18 3.46 1.89 -1.69
N ALA A 19 2.97 0.88 -2.38
CA ALA A 19 3.50 -0.47 -2.30
C ALA A 19 4.47 -0.75 -3.42
N ILE A 20 5.65 -1.25 -3.08
CA ILE A 20 6.74 -1.58 -4.00
C ILE A 20 7.07 -3.06 -3.90
N GLN A 21 7.03 -3.74 -5.04
CA GLN A 21 7.60 -5.08 -5.19
C GLN A 21 9.11 -4.95 -5.39
N THR A 22 9.88 -5.28 -4.37
CA THR A 22 11.34 -5.15 -4.44
C THR A 22 11.94 -6.29 -5.26
N ARG A 23 13.11 -6.03 -5.85
CA ARG A 23 13.96 -7.05 -6.48
C ARG A 23 15.07 -7.54 -5.57
N ASP A 24 15.40 -6.75 -4.54
CA ASP A 24 16.41 -7.04 -3.54
C ASP A 24 15.93 -6.47 -2.20
N TRP A 25 15.62 -7.34 -1.26
CA TRP A 25 15.07 -6.95 0.04
C TRP A 25 16.07 -6.14 0.87
N ASP A 26 17.29 -6.65 1.00
CA ASP A 26 18.30 -6.03 1.88
C ASP A 26 18.74 -4.67 1.35
N GLU A 27 18.98 -4.54 0.05
CA GLU A 27 19.31 -3.26 -0.58
C GLU A 27 18.13 -2.26 -0.52
N SER A 28 16.90 -2.73 -0.63
CA SER A 28 15.72 -1.87 -0.49
C SER A 28 15.54 -1.38 0.95
N MET A 29 15.70 -2.25 1.94
CA MET A 29 15.66 -1.85 3.34
C MET A 29 16.79 -0.89 3.69
N LYS A 30 17.98 -1.10 3.14
CA LYS A 30 19.11 -0.19 3.31
C LYS A 30 18.78 1.20 2.76
N LEU A 31 18.20 1.29 1.56
CA LEU A 31 17.83 2.57 0.99
C LEU A 31 16.79 3.29 1.83
N TYR A 32 15.64 2.66 2.03
CA TYR A 32 14.48 3.34 2.65
C TYR A 32 14.68 3.57 4.15
N ARG A 33 15.15 2.58 4.88
CA ARG A 33 15.37 2.68 6.32
C ARG A 33 16.66 3.43 6.67
N ASP A 34 17.80 3.03 6.12
CA ASP A 34 19.11 3.51 6.58
C ASP A 34 19.54 4.79 5.87
N VAL A 35 19.42 4.86 4.56
CA VAL A 35 19.85 6.05 3.77
C VAL A 35 18.80 7.17 3.86
N LEU A 36 17.51 6.84 3.70
CA LEU A 36 16.43 7.82 3.73
C LEU A 36 15.84 8.05 5.13
N GLY A 37 16.22 7.23 6.11
CA GLY A 37 15.87 7.43 7.51
C GLY A 37 14.42 7.13 7.87
N MET A 38 13.71 6.33 7.05
CA MET A 38 12.36 5.92 7.37
C MET A 38 12.35 4.92 8.52
N THR A 39 11.32 4.96 9.35
CA THR A 39 11.18 4.07 10.50
C THR A 39 10.22 2.93 10.18
N VAL A 40 10.62 1.69 10.47
CA VAL A 40 9.74 0.53 10.35
C VAL A 40 8.57 0.70 11.33
N ALA A 41 7.37 0.90 10.80
CA ALA A 41 6.15 1.01 11.60
C ALA A 41 5.59 -0.37 11.95
N VAL A 42 5.58 -1.28 10.97
CA VAL A 42 5.18 -2.67 11.16
C VAL A 42 5.90 -3.54 10.12
N ASP A 43 6.28 -4.75 10.52
CA ASP A 43 6.76 -5.78 9.62
C ASP A 43 6.10 -7.12 9.97
N PHE A 44 5.91 -7.96 8.96
CA PHE A 44 5.25 -9.25 9.13
C PHE A 44 5.55 -10.16 7.94
N VAL A 45 5.17 -11.42 8.09
CA VAL A 45 5.20 -12.41 7.01
C VAL A 45 3.74 -12.67 6.58
N SER A 46 3.47 -12.51 5.30
CA SER A 46 2.13 -12.77 4.74
C SER A 46 1.76 -14.25 4.83
N GLY A 47 0.48 -14.57 4.64
CA GLY A 47 -0.01 -15.94 4.58
C GLY A 47 0.68 -16.79 3.50
N GLY A 48 1.21 -16.16 2.45
CA GLY A 48 2.01 -16.80 1.38
C GLY A 48 3.51 -16.91 1.69
N GLY A 49 3.97 -16.51 2.88
CA GLY A 49 5.36 -16.60 3.30
C GLY A 49 6.27 -15.45 2.86
N GLN A 50 5.71 -14.39 2.29
CA GLN A 50 6.46 -13.21 1.83
C GLN A 50 6.67 -12.22 2.97
N LYS A 51 7.89 -11.72 3.17
CA LYS A 51 8.15 -10.62 4.10
C LYS A 51 7.58 -9.33 3.56
N ILE A 52 6.96 -8.57 4.43
CA ILE A 52 6.38 -7.25 4.14
C ILE A 52 6.77 -6.31 5.28
N ALA A 53 7.14 -5.08 4.92
CA ALA A 53 7.41 -4.02 5.89
C ALA A 53 6.72 -2.73 5.44
N LEU A 54 6.09 -2.03 6.37
CA LEU A 54 5.61 -0.68 6.15
C LEU A 54 6.50 0.29 6.95
N LEU A 55 7.08 1.24 6.24
CA LEU A 55 8.00 2.22 6.80
C LEU A 55 7.35 3.60 6.76
N ASP A 56 7.33 4.27 7.92
CA ASP A 56 6.85 5.65 8.03
C ASP A 56 7.83 6.59 7.30
N THR A 57 7.32 7.36 6.35
CA THR A 57 8.11 8.32 5.58
C THR A 57 8.47 9.58 6.37
N GLY A 58 7.78 9.82 7.50
CA GLY A 58 8.02 10.93 8.42
C GLY A 58 6.80 11.79 8.72
N ASP A 59 5.66 11.53 8.10
CA ASP A 59 4.41 12.30 8.28
C ASP A 59 3.19 11.41 8.51
N GLY A 60 3.41 10.11 8.73
CA GLY A 60 2.33 9.12 8.88
C GLY A 60 1.88 8.48 7.57
N SER A 61 2.41 8.89 6.43
CA SER A 61 2.33 8.09 5.20
C SER A 61 3.44 7.04 5.18
N HIS A 62 3.28 5.99 4.39
CA HIS A 62 4.18 4.84 4.44
C HIS A 62 4.66 4.42 3.05
N MET A 63 5.81 3.78 3.03
CA MET A 63 6.24 2.89 1.94
C MET A 63 6.00 1.46 2.38
N GLU A 64 5.32 0.67 1.58
CA GLU A 64 5.17 -0.77 1.81
C GLU A 64 6.12 -1.53 0.89
N LEU A 65 7.00 -2.33 1.47
CA LEU A 65 7.98 -3.12 0.72
C LEU A 65 7.63 -4.60 0.82
N PHE A 66 7.57 -5.25 -0.34
CA PHE A 66 7.41 -6.70 -0.47
C PHE A 66 8.74 -7.33 -0.84
N GLU A 67 9.12 -8.42 -0.15
CA GLU A 67 10.30 -9.17 -0.58
C GLU A 67 10.09 -9.83 -1.96
N PRO A 68 11.16 -10.10 -2.71
CA PRO A 68 11.06 -10.74 -4.02
C PRO A 68 10.34 -12.08 -3.95
N LYS A 69 9.47 -12.33 -4.93
CA LYS A 69 8.86 -13.64 -5.20
C LYS A 69 9.74 -14.42 -6.17
N GLU A 70 9.48 -15.72 -6.31
CA GLU A 70 10.15 -16.53 -7.31
C GLU A 70 10.01 -15.97 -8.73
N SER A 71 8.85 -15.38 -9.04
CA SER A 71 8.57 -14.75 -10.34
C SER A 71 9.16 -13.35 -10.50
N THR A 72 9.70 -12.74 -9.44
CA THR A 72 10.27 -11.39 -9.49
C THR A 72 11.61 -11.42 -10.23
N PRO A 73 11.83 -10.53 -11.23
CA PRO A 73 13.14 -10.43 -11.87
C PRO A 73 14.27 -10.15 -10.88
N LYS A 74 15.47 -10.65 -11.16
CA LYS A 74 16.67 -10.34 -10.38
C LYS A 74 17.06 -8.86 -10.56
N PRO A 75 17.82 -8.25 -9.63
CA PRO A 75 18.21 -6.84 -9.74
C PRO A 75 18.93 -6.48 -11.03
N ASP A 76 19.72 -7.42 -11.59
CA ASP A 76 20.51 -7.25 -12.80
C ASP A 76 19.84 -7.77 -14.08
N GLU A 77 18.61 -8.30 -13.98
CA GLU A 77 17.88 -8.76 -15.14
C GLU A 77 17.25 -7.58 -15.91
N ASP A 78 17.46 -7.59 -17.24
CA ASP A 78 16.79 -6.68 -18.17
C ASP A 78 15.38 -7.20 -18.43
N ALA A 79 14.44 -6.79 -17.60
CA ALA A 79 13.04 -7.15 -17.69
C ALA A 79 12.15 -5.91 -17.50
N PRO A 80 10.94 -5.89 -18.07
CA PRO A 80 9.99 -4.83 -17.82
C PRO A 80 9.81 -4.65 -16.31
N ASN A 81 9.91 -3.41 -15.85
CA ASN A 81 9.88 -3.09 -14.44
C ASN A 81 8.76 -2.10 -14.13
N ASP A 82 7.74 -2.59 -13.47
CA ASP A 82 6.75 -1.77 -12.78
C ASP A 82 6.79 -2.16 -11.30
N PRO A 83 7.65 -1.52 -10.51
CA PRO A 83 7.80 -1.87 -9.10
C PRO A 83 6.60 -1.44 -8.26
N VAL A 84 5.81 -0.46 -8.70
CA VAL A 84 4.64 0.02 -7.95
C VAL A 84 3.52 -1.00 -8.07
N SER A 85 3.19 -1.66 -6.95
CA SER A 85 2.13 -2.65 -6.87
C SER A 85 0.75 -2.00 -6.77
N HIS A 86 0.60 -1.03 -5.89
CA HIS A 86 -0.64 -0.29 -5.69
C HIS A 86 -0.40 1.00 -4.93
N ILE A 87 -1.43 1.85 -4.91
CA ILE A 87 -1.49 3.08 -4.12
C ILE A 87 -2.64 2.91 -3.12
N ALA A 88 -2.38 3.13 -1.84
CA ALA A 88 -3.40 3.05 -0.81
C ALA A 88 -3.79 4.44 -0.30
N LEU A 89 -5.09 4.66 -0.25
CA LEU A 89 -5.71 5.88 0.26
C LEU A 89 -6.32 5.60 1.64
N VAL A 90 -6.10 6.52 2.57
CA VAL A 90 -6.68 6.44 3.91
C VAL A 90 -8.19 6.68 3.84
N THR A 91 -8.94 5.87 4.55
CA THR A 91 -10.36 6.11 4.81
C THR A 91 -10.72 5.73 6.24
N THR A 92 -11.75 6.35 6.77
CA THR A 92 -12.35 5.95 8.06
C THR A 92 -13.52 4.99 7.88
N ASP A 93 -13.94 4.73 6.64
CA ASP A 93 -15.03 3.81 6.30
C ASP A 93 -14.80 3.16 4.93
N THR A 94 -14.14 2.01 4.95
CA THR A 94 -13.81 1.25 3.73
C THR A 94 -15.07 0.78 3.00
N HIS A 95 -16.10 0.37 3.72
CA HIS A 95 -17.35 -0.09 3.10
C HIS A 95 -18.05 1.03 2.33
N ALA A 96 -18.17 2.21 2.94
CA ALA A 96 -18.77 3.36 2.27
C ALA A 96 -17.90 3.84 1.08
N ALA A 97 -16.57 3.85 1.24
CA ALA A 97 -15.66 4.28 0.19
C ALA A 97 -15.74 3.37 -1.04
N ILE A 98 -15.76 2.05 -0.86
CA ILE A 98 -15.81 1.11 -1.99
C ILE A 98 -17.16 1.16 -2.70
N GLU A 99 -18.27 1.34 -1.97
CA GLU A 99 -19.59 1.50 -2.57
C GLU A 99 -19.69 2.80 -3.37
N HIS A 100 -19.01 3.85 -2.93
CA HIS A 100 -18.97 5.11 -3.65
C HIS A 100 -18.30 4.96 -5.03
N VAL A 101 -17.15 4.29 -5.11
CA VAL A 101 -16.46 4.06 -6.39
C VAL A 101 -17.19 3.03 -7.25
N ARG A 102 -17.81 2.03 -6.66
CA ARG A 102 -18.67 1.07 -7.37
C ARG A 102 -19.83 1.80 -8.06
N ALA A 103 -20.53 2.66 -7.34
CA ALA A 103 -21.64 3.44 -7.88
C ALA A 103 -21.20 4.39 -9.01
N ALA A 104 -19.94 4.84 -9.00
CA ALA A 104 -19.37 5.66 -10.08
C ALA A 104 -18.94 4.82 -11.31
N GLY A 105 -19.07 3.49 -11.26
CA GLY A 105 -18.82 2.59 -12.39
C GLY A 105 -17.42 1.97 -12.43
N TYR A 106 -16.64 2.07 -11.36
CA TYR A 106 -15.31 1.46 -11.30
C TYR A 106 -15.39 0.00 -10.85
N GLU A 107 -14.46 -0.83 -11.36
CA GLU A 107 -14.38 -2.24 -11.06
C GLU A 107 -13.78 -2.47 -9.66
N VAL A 108 -14.57 -3.06 -8.77
CA VAL A 108 -14.08 -3.51 -7.46
C VAL A 108 -13.42 -4.87 -7.64
N THR A 109 -12.15 -4.98 -7.29
CA THR A 109 -11.36 -6.21 -7.46
C THR A 109 -11.23 -7.01 -6.17
N ILE A 110 -11.27 -6.34 -5.02
CA ILE A 110 -11.31 -6.99 -3.70
C ILE A 110 -12.35 -6.27 -2.86
N GLU A 111 -13.36 -7.02 -2.42
CA GLU A 111 -14.40 -6.53 -1.53
C GLU A 111 -13.83 -6.21 -0.14
N PRO A 112 -14.49 -5.31 0.63
CA PRO A 112 -14.04 -4.99 1.97
C PRO A 112 -13.82 -6.22 2.82
N LYS A 113 -12.65 -6.33 3.40
CA LYS A 113 -12.30 -7.40 4.34
C LYS A 113 -11.41 -6.86 5.46
N SER A 114 -11.62 -7.40 6.66
CA SER A 114 -10.79 -7.09 7.81
C SER A 114 -9.73 -8.16 8.01
N LEU A 115 -8.51 -7.75 8.35
CA LEU A 115 -7.39 -8.66 8.58
C LEU A 115 -6.37 -7.99 9.51
N ASP A 116 -5.44 -8.81 9.99
CA ASP A 116 -4.31 -8.35 10.77
C ASP A 116 -3.05 -8.30 9.91
N LEU A 117 -2.38 -7.15 9.95
CA LEU A 117 -1.08 -6.93 9.31
C LEU A 117 -0.06 -6.71 10.43
N GLY A 118 0.55 -7.79 10.91
CA GLY A 118 1.33 -7.72 12.14
C GLY A 118 0.46 -7.23 13.30
N ASP A 119 0.85 -6.14 13.94
CA ASP A 119 0.13 -5.54 15.05
C ASP A 119 -1.05 -4.63 14.63
N TRP A 120 -1.20 -4.40 13.33
CA TRP A 120 -2.28 -3.54 12.82
C TRP A 120 -3.52 -4.37 12.48
N HIS A 121 -4.65 -3.97 13.05
CA HIS A 121 -5.96 -4.45 12.63
C HIS A 121 -6.54 -3.47 11.62
N VAL A 122 -6.85 -3.95 10.41
CA VAL A 122 -7.24 -3.11 9.28
C VAL A 122 -8.45 -3.64 8.54
N THR A 123 -9.14 -2.77 7.82
CA THR A 123 -10.12 -3.14 6.80
C THR A 123 -9.67 -2.55 5.48
N ILE A 124 -9.58 -3.39 4.45
CA ILE A 124 -9.10 -3.03 3.12
C ILE A 124 -10.10 -3.38 2.04
N ALA A 125 -10.04 -2.67 0.91
CA ALA A 125 -10.74 -2.99 -0.32
C ALA A 125 -9.95 -2.45 -1.50
N PHE A 126 -10.09 -3.06 -2.67
CA PHE A 126 -9.35 -2.66 -3.87
C PHE A 126 -10.29 -2.42 -5.04
N PHE A 127 -9.92 -1.47 -5.87
CA PHE A 127 -10.58 -1.22 -7.15
C PHE A 127 -9.55 -0.85 -8.21
N LYS A 128 -9.99 -0.87 -9.46
CA LYS A 128 -9.16 -0.53 -10.61
C LYS A 128 -9.50 0.85 -11.12
N GLY A 129 -8.50 1.71 -11.25
CA GLY A 129 -8.64 3.02 -11.87
C GLY A 129 -8.67 2.95 -13.39
N PRO A 130 -8.98 4.08 -14.07
CA PRO A 130 -9.21 4.10 -15.53
C PRO A 130 -7.95 3.82 -16.36
N SER A 131 -6.77 3.93 -15.79
CA SER A 131 -5.49 3.62 -16.46
C SER A 131 -4.98 2.21 -16.12
N GLY A 132 -5.78 1.40 -15.43
CA GLY A 132 -5.41 0.07 -14.99
C GLY A 132 -4.68 0.03 -13.64
N GLU A 133 -4.45 1.17 -13.03
CA GLU A 133 -3.82 1.26 -11.72
C GLU A 133 -4.66 0.60 -10.63
N VAL A 134 -4.00 -0.08 -9.72
CA VAL A 134 -4.64 -0.69 -8.55
C VAL A 134 -4.66 0.33 -7.41
N VAL A 135 -5.84 0.60 -6.88
CA VAL A 135 -6.05 1.52 -5.76
C VAL A 135 -6.67 0.76 -4.60
N GLU A 136 -6.11 0.97 -3.42
CA GLU A 136 -6.59 0.39 -2.16
C GLU A 136 -7.23 1.46 -1.30
N PHE A 137 -8.35 1.16 -0.66
CA PHE A 137 -8.79 1.89 0.52
C PHE A 137 -8.28 1.17 1.78
N PHE A 138 -7.69 1.92 2.68
CA PHE A 138 -7.03 1.40 3.88
C PHE A 138 -7.54 2.09 5.13
N GLN A 139 -8.16 1.30 6.00
CA GLN A 139 -8.73 1.76 7.26
C GLN A 139 -8.03 1.04 8.40
N THR A 140 -7.43 1.79 9.32
CA THR A 140 -6.86 1.24 10.56
C THR A 140 -7.89 1.33 11.70
N HIS A 141 -7.88 0.34 12.60
CA HIS A 141 -8.76 0.29 13.76
C HIS A 141 -7.99 0.51 15.07
#